data_752715ab148a659a48a418e2b989758d
#
_entry.id   752715ab148a659a48a418e2b989758d
#
_cell.length_a   1.000
_cell.length_b   1.000
_cell.length_c   1.000
_cell.angle_alpha   90.00
_cell.angle_beta   90.00
_cell.angle_gamma   90.00
#
_symmetry.space_group_name_H-M   'P 1'
#
loop_
_entity.id
_entity.type
_entity.pdbx_description
1 polymer ?
#
loop_
_entity_poly.entity_id
_entity_poly.type
_entity_poly.pdbx_seq_one_letter_code
_entity_poly.pdbx_strand_id
1 'polypeptide(L)'
;MAATVRARSGRDGRDGGAERTGGGMPGAVAAEWTKLWSLRSTWWGLASAVVLMGLMCLVLASSTVSNNTNEVASDDQGVVSVSGVAISALDMVQFVVVAVAILVITGEYATGGIRSTLQWVPRRGRMLMAKAVVLAAVTLPAGVVLGVVGTAVAGPVLGEWGRFRAVVFVDDALQAGVYLALVSVLVLGLGAMLRSTAGTLTTAFLFLLVVPMLLVNAGSSVGRRAADVLPSGAGRHFMSGDGPYPAGVGAVILAAWAVAALWGGVLVLRRRDA
;
A
#
# COMPACT_ATOMS: atom_id res chain seq x y z
N MET A 1 6.58 76.66 35.30
CA MET A 1 5.66 75.68 35.91
C MET A 1 5.76 74.40 35.06
N ALA A 2 6.55 73.44 35.52
CA ALA A 2 6.79 72.20 34.84
C ALA A 2 6.03 71.09 35.56
N ALA A 3 5.13 70.43 34.84
CA ALA A 3 4.35 69.29 35.35
C ALA A 3 5.02 67.99 34.91
N THR A 4 5.58 67.32 35.88
CA THR A 4 6.23 65.99 35.77
C THR A 4 5.14 64.93 35.70
N VAL A 5 5.02 64.27 34.55
CA VAL A 5 4.19 63.07 34.39
C VAL A 5 5.03 61.84 34.76
N ARG A 6 4.68 61.22 35.87
CA ARG A 6 5.24 59.93 36.33
C ARG A 6 4.71 58.80 35.46
N ALA A 7 5.60 58.13 34.72
CA ALA A 7 5.31 56.87 34.09
C ALA A 7 5.19 55.76 35.14
N ARG A 8 3.99 55.16 35.26
CA ARG A 8 3.75 53.93 36.02
C ARG A 8 4.21 52.76 35.18
N SER A 9 5.32 52.13 35.57
CA SER A 9 5.70 50.83 35.09
C SER A 9 4.77 49.77 35.67
N GLY A 10 3.79 49.34 34.92
CA GLY A 10 3.00 48.12 35.18
C GLY A 10 3.73 46.91 34.65
N ARG A 11 4.54 46.26 35.47
CA ARG A 11 4.90 44.88 35.31
C ARG A 11 3.72 44.07 35.79
N ASP A 12 3.06 43.38 34.90
CA ASP A 12 2.48 42.04 35.12
C ASP A 12 1.95 41.55 33.78
N GLY A 13 2.81 40.93 33.06
CA GLY A 13 2.55 40.10 31.91
C GLY A 13 3.25 38.78 32.10
N ARG A 14 2.80 38.00 33.08
CA ARG A 14 2.99 36.55 33.03
C ARG A 14 2.08 36.01 31.92
N ASP A 15 2.41 36.36 30.70
CA ASP A 15 1.98 35.54 29.58
C ASP A 15 2.70 34.22 29.69
N GLY A 16 2.02 33.30 30.38
CA GLY A 16 2.32 31.91 30.31
C GLY A 16 2.37 31.55 28.82
N GLY A 17 3.60 31.40 28.32
CA GLY A 17 3.83 30.80 27.01
C GLY A 17 3.10 29.48 27.01
N ALA A 18 1.86 29.50 26.51
CA ALA A 18 1.23 28.31 26.01
C ALA A 18 2.18 27.83 24.91
N GLU A 19 3.14 26.97 25.30
CA GLU A 19 3.86 26.15 24.36
C GLU A 19 2.82 25.64 23.39
N ARG A 20 2.78 26.23 22.21
CA ARG A 20 2.12 25.64 21.06
C ARG A 20 2.85 24.33 20.83
N THR A 21 2.46 23.31 21.57
CA THR A 21 2.78 21.93 21.30
C THR A 21 2.19 21.67 19.92
N GLY A 22 2.98 22.02 18.89
CA GLY A 22 2.64 21.66 17.51
C GLY A 22 2.27 20.20 17.56
N GLY A 23 1.09 19.83 17.06
CA GLY A 23 0.31 18.60 17.30
C GLY A 23 1.03 17.25 17.24
N GLY A 24 2.32 17.18 17.42
CA GLY A 24 3.12 15.98 17.52
C GLY A 24 2.88 15.00 16.33
N MET A 25 3.12 13.72 16.59
CA MET A 25 2.79 12.65 15.61
C MET A 25 1.27 12.49 15.42
N PRO A 26 0.42 12.55 16.47
CA PRO A 26 -1.02 12.46 16.31
C PRO A 26 -1.61 13.58 15.43
N GLY A 27 -1.15 14.82 15.61
CA GLY A 27 -1.60 15.94 14.77
C GLY A 27 -1.19 15.80 13.31
N ALA A 28 0.03 15.28 13.05
CA ALA A 28 0.48 14.99 11.69
C ALA A 28 -0.37 13.88 11.04
N VAL A 29 -0.68 12.82 11.77
CA VAL A 29 -1.55 11.72 11.28
C VAL A 29 -2.96 12.24 11.00
N ALA A 30 -3.56 13.04 11.89
CA ALA A 30 -4.89 13.61 11.69
C ALA A 30 -4.95 14.52 10.45
N ALA A 31 -3.93 15.34 10.23
CA ALA A 31 -3.83 16.19 9.06
C ALA A 31 -3.73 15.37 7.75
N GLU A 32 -2.89 14.33 7.73
CA GLU A 32 -2.74 13.45 6.56
C GLU A 32 -4.01 12.63 6.31
N TRP A 33 -4.71 12.21 7.36
CA TRP A 33 -6.00 11.52 7.26
C TRP A 33 -7.05 12.40 6.56
N THR A 34 -7.24 13.62 7.04
CA THR A 34 -8.19 14.58 6.44
C THR A 34 -7.83 14.87 4.99
N LYS A 35 -6.54 15.03 4.69
CA LYS A 35 -6.03 15.30 3.35
C LYS A 35 -6.32 14.15 2.38
N LEU A 36 -6.08 12.90 2.79
CA LEU A 36 -6.32 11.71 1.97
C LEU A 36 -7.79 11.64 1.54
N TRP A 37 -8.72 11.87 2.46
CA TRP A 37 -10.16 11.77 2.19
C TRP A 37 -10.74 12.99 1.46
N SER A 38 -10.03 14.12 1.44
CA SER A 38 -10.43 15.31 0.65
C SER A 38 -10.15 15.16 -0.85
N LEU A 39 -9.30 14.19 -1.23
CA LEU A 39 -8.92 13.95 -2.62
C LEU A 39 -9.94 13.04 -3.32
N ARG A 40 -10.56 13.55 -4.39
CA ARG A 40 -11.45 12.73 -5.24
C ARG A 40 -10.75 11.53 -5.85
N SER A 41 -9.45 11.64 -6.15
CA SER A 41 -8.64 10.54 -6.70
C SER A 41 -8.57 9.33 -5.77
N THR A 42 -8.60 9.51 -4.44
CA THR A 42 -8.63 8.41 -3.46
C THR A 42 -9.92 7.60 -3.61
N TRP A 43 -11.07 8.27 -3.66
CA TRP A 43 -12.37 7.61 -3.81
C TRP A 43 -12.49 6.86 -5.14
N TRP A 44 -12.13 7.52 -6.25
CA TRP A 44 -12.15 6.88 -7.57
C TRP A 44 -11.14 5.74 -7.67
N GLY A 45 -9.96 5.88 -7.06
CA GLY A 45 -8.97 4.82 -7.02
C GLY A 45 -9.46 3.59 -6.25
N LEU A 46 -10.02 3.78 -5.06
CA LEU A 46 -10.58 2.66 -4.28
C LEU A 46 -11.79 2.02 -4.97
N ALA A 47 -12.69 2.83 -5.54
CA ALA A 47 -13.83 2.32 -6.29
C ALA A 47 -13.39 1.51 -7.53
N SER A 48 -12.42 2.02 -8.30
CA SER A 48 -11.89 1.30 -9.46
C SER A 48 -11.16 0.02 -9.07
N ALA A 49 -10.49 -0.03 -7.91
CA ALA A 49 -9.90 -1.27 -7.39
C ALA A 49 -10.97 -2.32 -7.09
N VAL A 50 -12.11 -1.94 -6.50
CA VAL A 50 -13.23 -2.84 -6.23
C VAL A 50 -13.85 -3.37 -7.54
N VAL A 51 -14.08 -2.49 -8.52
CA VAL A 51 -14.61 -2.89 -9.82
C VAL A 51 -13.65 -3.84 -10.55
N LEU A 52 -12.36 -3.48 -10.58
CA LEU A 52 -11.34 -4.31 -11.22
C LEU A 52 -11.20 -5.66 -10.52
N MET A 53 -11.33 -5.70 -9.19
CA MET A 53 -11.31 -6.96 -8.42
C MET A 53 -12.45 -7.88 -8.84
N GLY A 54 -13.66 -7.36 -8.93
CA GLY A 54 -14.81 -8.13 -9.43
C GLY A 54 -14.58 -8.65 -10.85
N LEU A 55 -14.11 -7.80 -11.77
CA LEU A 55 -13.83 -8.19 -13.16
C LEU A 55 -12.72 -9.25 -13.26
N MET A 56 -11.62 -9.08 -12.50
CA MET A 56 -10.54 -10.07 -12.51
C MET A 56 -10.99 -11.41 -11.93
N CYS A 57 -11.77 -11.41 -10.86
CA CYS A 57 -12.31 -12.64 -10.29
C CYS A 57 -13.31 -13.32 -11.23
N LEU A 58 -14.14 -12.56 -11.96
CA LEU A 58 -14.99 -13.12 -13.02
C LEU A 58 -14.17 -13.81 -14.10
N VAL A 59 -13.12 -13.14 -14.60
CA VAL A 59 -12.26 -13.70 -15.66
C VAL A 59 -11.53 -14.96 -15.17
N LEU A 60 -10.90 -14.91 -14.00
CA LEU A 60 -10.15 -16.05 -13.47
C LEU A 60 -11.06 -17.24 -13.12
N ALA A 61 -12.20 -16.98 -12.47
CA ALA A 61 -13.16 -18.04 -12.16
C ALA A 61 -13.74 -18.68 -13.44
N SER A 62 -14.12 -17.85 -14.43
CA SER A 62 -14.61 -18.35 -15.72
C SER A 62 -13.55 -19.16 -16.47
N SER A 63 -12.28 -18.73 -16.42
CA SER A 63 -11.15 -19.47 -16.99
C SER A 63 -10.99 -20.84 -16.32
N THR A 64 -11.06 -20.89 -14.98
CA THR A 64 -10.99 -22.16 -14.25
C THR A 64 -12.12 -23.11 -14.65
N VAL A 65 -13.35 -22.63 -14.74
CA VAL A 65 -14.49 -23.44 -15.18
C VAL A 65 -14.30 -23.91 -16.62
N SER A 66 -13.88 -23.03 -17.51
CA SER A 66 -13.63 -23.36 -18.91
C SER A 66 -12.55 -24.44 -19.04
N ASN A 67 -11.45 -24.32 -18.31
CA ASN A 67 -10.36 -25.29 -18.34
C ASN A 67 -10.81 -26.68 -17.83
N ASN A 68 -11.61 -26.71 -16.76
CA ASN A 68 -12.10 -27.96 -16.18
C ASN A 68 -13.25 -28.60 -16.94
N THR A 69 -13.83 -27.91 -17.95
CA THR A 69 -14.97 -28.41 -18.75
C THR A 69 -14.67 -28.62 -20.22
N ASN A 70 -13.47 -28.21 -20.67
CA ASN A 70 -13.03 -28.46 -22.06
C ASN A 70 -12.52 -29.91 -22.21
N GLU A 71 -12.17 -30.32 -23.43
CA GLU A 71 -11.66 -31.66 -23.71
C GLU A 71 -10.16 -31.84 -23.48
N VAL A 72 -9.46 -30.78 -23.00
CA VAL A 72 -8.01 -30.74 -22.81
C VAL A 72 -7.66 -30.99 -21.35
N ALA A 73 -7.55 -32.24 -20.95
CA ALA A 73 -7.26 -32.61 -19.55
C ALA A 73 -5.92 -32.07 -18.99
N SER A 74 -5.02 -31.57 -19.86
CA SER A 74 -3.72 -31.03 -19.42
C SER A 74 -3.78 -29.66 -18.74
N ASP A 75 -4.89 -28.92 -18.90
CA ASP A 75 -5.12 -27.59 -18.29
C ASP A 75 -6.18 -27.61 -17.18
N ASP A 76 -6.67 -28.80 -16.79
CA ASP A 76 -7.57 -29.00 -15.67
C ASP A 76 -6.94 -28.50 -14.37
N GLN A 77 -7.64 -27.59 -13.69
CA GLN A 77 -7.22 -27.06 -12.40
C GLN A 77 -7.89 -27.79 -11.21
N GLY A 78 -8.92 -28.60 -11.50
CA GLY A 78 -9.70 -29.27 -10.49
C GLY A 78 -10.47 -28.32 -9.57
N VAL A 79 -10.76 -28.75 -8.35
CA VAL A 79 -11.46 -27.92 -7.36
C VAL A 79 -10.49 -26.96 -6.68
N VAL A 80 -10.71 -25.65 -6.89
CA VAL A 80 -9.87 -24.58 -6.36
C VAL A 80 -10.46 -23.89 -5.13
N SER A 81 -9.63 -23.22 -4.32
CA SER A 81 -10.12 -22.34 -3.26
C SER A 81 -10.78 -21.10 -3.86
N VAL A 82 -12.01 -20.80 -3.43
CA VAL A 82 -12.72 -19.59 -3.90
C VAL A 82 -11.95 -18.31 -3.52
N SER A 83 -11.46 -18.23 -2.28
CA SER A 83 -10.65 -17.10 -1.80
C SER A 83 -9.26 -17.05 -2.46
N GLY A 84 -8.69 -18.20 -2.85
CA GLY A 84 -7.44 -18.28 -3.60
C GLY A 84 -7.52 -17.60 -4.97
N VAL A 85 -8.69 -17.67 -5.66
CA VAL A 85 -8.93 -16.90 -6.89
C VAL A 85 -8.85 -15.40 -6.62
N ALA A 86 -9.39 -14.92 -5.50
CA ALA A 86 -9.28 -13.52 -5.10
C ALA A 86 -7.83 -13.11 -4.82
N ILE A 87 -7.04 -13.96 -4.17
CA ILE A 87 -5.60 -13.73 -3.96
C ILE A 87 -4.87 -13.62 -5.30
N SER A 88 -5.15 -14.50 -6.25
CA SER A 88 -4.54 -14.44 -7.60
C SER A 88 -4.90 -13.17 -8.36
N ALA A 89 -6.13 -12.66 -8.21
CA ALA A 89 -6.57 -11.41 -8.82
C ALA A 89 -5.80 -10.18 -8.30
N LEU A 90 -5.28 -10.23 -7.06
CA LEU A 90 -4.51 -9.13 -6.48
C LEU A 90 -3.22 -8.81 -7.24
N ASP A 91 -2.63 -9.77 -7.96
CA ASP A 91 -1.44 -9.53 -8.79
C ASP A 91 -1.65 -8.39 -9.81
N MET A 92 -2.89 -8.18 -10.26
CA MET A 92 -3.23 -7.08 -11.18
C MET A 92 -3.88 -5.89 -10.44
N VAL A 93 -4.80 -6.17 -9.52
CA VAL A 93 -5.57 -5.14 -8.82
C VAL A 93 -4.68 -4.27 -7.92
N GLN A 94 -3.59 -4.81 -7.39
CA GLN A 94 -2.63 -4.08 -6.56
C GLN A 94 -2.13 -2.79 -7.23
N PHE A 95 -1.99 -2.75 -8.56
CA PHE A 95 -1.46 -1.57 -9.26
C PHE A 95 -2.38 -0.35 -9.19
N VAL A 96 -3.68 -0.56 -9.02
CA VAL A 96 -4.63 0.53 -8.77
C VAL A 96 -4.39 1.11 -7.37
N VAL A 97 -4.22 0.26 -6.35
CA VAL A 97 -3.91 0.68 -4.98
C VAL A 97 -2.54 1.33 -4.90
N VAL A 98 -1.55 0.77 -5.60
CA VAL A 98 -0.20 1.34 -5.77
C VAL A 98 -0.26 2.74 -6.38
N ALA A 99 -1.08 2.96 -7.41
CA ALA A 99 -1.24 4.29 -8.01
C ALA A 99 -1.80 5.30 -6.99
N VAL A 100 -2.79 4.92 -6.19
CA VAL A 100 -3.30 5.77 -5.10
C VAL A 100 -2.19 6.09 -4.10
N ALA A 101 -1.41 5.08 -3.68
CA ALA A 101 -0.31 5.25 -2.74
C ALA A 101 0.78 6.20 -3.28
N ILE A 102 1.10 6.11 -4.57
CA ILE A 102 2.06 7.01 -5.23
C ILE A 102 1.55 8.45 -5.18
N LEU A 103 0.28 8.68 -5.51
CA LEU A 103 -0.30 10.02 -5.57
C LEU A 103 -0.30 10.73 -4.21
N VAL A 104 -0.35 10.00 -3.10
CA VAL A 104 -0.28 10.56 -1.74
C VAL A 104 1.03 11.32 -1.49
N ILE A 105 2.13 10.92 -2.07
CA ILE A 105 3.43 11.60 -1.92
C ILE A 105 3.78 12.43 -3.15
N THR A 106 3.65 11.88 -4.35
CA THR A 106 4.11 12.54 -5.57
C THR A 106 3.20 13.70 -5.99
N GLY A 107 1.91 13.66 -5.63
CA GLY A 107 0.98 14.76 -5.84
C GLY A 107 1.40 16.04 -5.10
N GLU A 108 2.04 15.91 -3.93
CA GLU A 108 2.58 17.07 -3.20
C GLU A 108 3.84 17.67 -3.87
N TYR A 109 4.65 16.83 -4.51
CA TYR A 109 5.77 17.33 -5.30
C TYR A 109 5.29 18.06 -6.56
N ALA A 110 4.29 17.51 -7.25
CA ALA A 110 3.74 18.08 -8.47
C ALA A 110 3.07 19.44 -8.24
N THR A 111 2.38 19.63 -7.10
CA THR A 111 1.68 20.87 -6.75
C THR A 111 2.53 21.86 -5.94
N GLY A 112 3.77 21.50 -5.57
CA GLY A 112 4.61 22.29 -4.67
C GLY A 112 4.11 22.31 -3.21
N GLY A 113 3.04 21.58 -2.89
CA GLY A 113 2.42 21.49 -1.57
C GLY A 113 3.35 20.93 -0.49
N ILE A 114 4.43 20.24 -0.91
CA ILE A 114 5.42 19.71 0.04
C ILE A 114 6.10 20.82 0.85
N ARG A 115 6.30 22.01 0.28
CA ARG A 115 6.90 23.15 0.99
C ARG A 115 6.01 23.65 2.12
N SER A 116 4.71 23.79 1.89
CA SER A 116 3.76 24.18 2.93
C SER A 116 3.64 23.12 4.01
N THR A 117 3.58 21.84 3.63
CA THR A 117 3.53 20.73 4.60
C THR A 117 4.77 20.69 5.51
N LEU A 118 5.96 20.99 4.97
CA LEU A 118 7.21 21.03 5.73
C LEU A 118 7.30 22.25 6.68
N GLN A 119 6.60 23.36 6.39
CA GLN A 119 6.51 24.50 7.29
C GLN A 119 5.73 24.16 8.56
N TRP A 120 4.66 23.36 8.45
CA TRP A 120 3.85 22.94 9.59
C TRP A 120 4.44 21.76 10.37
N VAL A 121 5.19 20.88 9.70
CA VAL A 121 5.85 19.71 10.29
C VAL A 121 7.34 19.73 9.92
N PRO A 122 8.16 20.49 10.66
CA PRO A 122 9.57 20.73 10.30
C PRO A 122 10.44 19.47 10.34
N ARG A 123 10.00 18.40 11.00
CA ARG A 123 10.69 17.10 11.00
C ARG A 123 10.21 16.24 9.82
N ARG A 124 10.92 16.30 8.69
CA ARG A 124 10.62 15.60 7.42
C ARG A 124 10.33 14.10 7.58
N GLY A 125 11.08 13.42 8.45
CA GLY A 125 10.82 12.01 8.75
C GLY A 125 9.47 11.75 9.41
N ARG A 126 9.02 12.67 10.29
CA ARG A 126 7.71 12.56 10.95
C ARG A 126 6.55 12.67 9.94
N MET A 127 6.67 13.57 8.98
CA MET A 127 5.68 13.70 7.88
C MET A 127 5.56 12.39 7.09
N LEU A 128 6.69 11.81 6.65
CA LEU A 128 6.65 10.57 5.88
C LEU A 128 6.10 9.39 6.69
N MET A 129 6.44 9.31 7.99
CA MET A 129 5.89 8.30 8.89
C MET A 129 4.37 8.47 9.08
N ALA A 130 3.88 9.72 9.23
CA ALA A 130 2.44 9.99 9.33
C ALA A 130 1.70 9.52 8.06
N LYS A 131 2.26 9.81 6.87
CA LYS A 131 1.71 9.32 5.61
C LYS A 131 1.71 7.79 5.53
N ALA A 132 2.78 7.13 5.96
CA ALA A 132 2.87 5.67 5.96
C ALA A 132 1.80 5.05 6.87
N VAL A 133 1.60 5.60 8.08
CA VAL A 133 0.57 5.13 9.02
C VAL A 133 -0.84 5.31 8.44
N VAL A 134 -1.15 6.49 7.90
CA VAL A 134 -2.47 6.76 7.30
C VAL A 134 -2.72 5.88 6.09
N LEU A 135 -1.72 5.73 5.23
CA LEU A 135 -1.83 4.91 4.03
C LEU A 135 -2.06 3.44 4.40
N ALA A 136 -1.27 2.89 5.33
CA ALA A 136 -1.46 1.52 5.81
C ALA A 136 -2.83 1.33 6.47
N ALA A 137 -3.30 2.30 7.27
CA ALA A 137 -4.61 2.26 7.92
C ALA A 137 -5.79 2.27 6.94
N VAL A 138 -5.60 2.78 5.72
CA VAL A 138 -6.63 2.78 4.66
C VAL A 138 -6.47 1.57 3.75
N THR A 139 -5.26 1.21 3.36
CA THR A 139 -5.05 0.13 2.39
C THR A 139 -5.19 -1.27 3.00
N LEU A 140 -4.99 -1.41 4.32
CA LEU A 140 -5.27 -2.67 5.02
C LEU A 140 -6.76 -3.05 4.93
N PRO A 141 -7.71 -2.22 5.41
CA PRO A 141 -9.14 -2.56 5.28
C PRO A 141 -9.58 -2.60 3.80
N ALA A 142 -8.97 -1.79 2.92
CA ALA A 142 -9.26 -1.89 1.49
C ALA A 142 -8.89 -3.27 0.94
N GLY A 143 -7.75 -3.83 1.30
CA GLY A 143 -7.34 -5.18 0.89
C GLY A 143 -8.28 -6.27 1.43
N VAL A 144 -8.72 -6.14 2.68
CA VAL A 144 -9.74 -7.05 3.25
C VAL A 144 -11.04 -6.97 2.44
N VAL A 145 -11.51 -5.76 2.13
CA VAL A 145 -12.73 -5.57 1.31
C VAL A 145 -12.55 -6.16 -0.09
N LEU A 146 -11.39 -5.98 -0.71
CA LEU A 146 -11.09 -6.59 -2.01
C LEU A 146 -11.13 -8.12 -1.94
N GLY A 147 -10.53 -8.74 -0.92
CA GLY A 147 -10.61 -10.18 -0.68
C GLY A 147 -12.05 -10.68 -0.53
N VAL A 148 -12.87 -9.95 0.25
CA VAL A 148 -14.32 -10.26 0.42
C VAL A 148 -15.06 -10.16 -0.91
N VAL A 149 -14.90 -9.04 -1.63
CA VAL A 149 -15.57 -8.82 -2.92
C VAL A 149 -15.14 -9.87 -3.95
N GLY A 150 -13.85 -10.15 -4.05
CA GLY A 150 -13.33 -11.15 -4.97
C GLY A 150 -13.90 -12.55 -4.71
N THR A 151 -13.92 -12.96 -3.45
CA THR A 151 -14.51 -14.25 -3.03
C THR A 151 -16.01 -14.30 -3.30
N ALA A 152 -16.74 -13.22 -3.03
CA ALA A 152 -18.18 -13.14 -3.27
C ALA A 152 -18.53 -13.22 -4.77
N VAL A 153 -17.66 -12.69 -5.64
CA VAL A 153 -17.84 -12.76 -7.10
C VAL A 153 -17.40 -14.11 -7.65
N ALA A 154 -16.27 -14.66 -7.21
CA ALA A 154 -15.73 -15.91 -7.70
C ALA A 154 -16.60 -17.12 -7.31
N GLY A 155 -17.18 -17.14 -6.12
CA GLY A 155 -17.94 -18.30 -5.60
C GLY A 155 -19.07 -18.76 -6.51
N PRO A 156 -20.03 -17.91 -6.88
CA PRO A 156 -21.13 -18.27 -7.77
C PRO A 156 -20.69 -18.74 -9.17
N VAL A 157 -19.58 -18.19 -9.68
CA VAL A 157 -19.04 -18.54 -11.01
C VAL A 157 -18.39 -19.91 -10.99
N LEU A 158 -17.60 -20.21 -9.96
CA LEU A 158 -16.91 -21.50 -9.82
C LEU A 158 -17.90 -22.66 -9.59
N GLY A 159 -19.02 -22.44 -8.91
CA GLY A 159 -19.99 -23.48 -8.62
C GLY A 159 -19.35 -24.72 -7.98
N GLU A 160 -19.48 -25.88 -8.62
CA GLU A 160 -18.91 -27.16 -8.15
C GLU A 160 -17.37 -27.21 -8.15
N TRP A 161 -16.72 -26.38 -8.95
CA TRP A 161 -15.24 -26.24 -8.99
C TRP A 161 -14.68 -25.35 -7.89
N GLY A 162 -15.55 -24.74 -7.07
CA GLY A 162 -15.17 -23.84 -5.98
C GLY A 162 -15.30 -24.48 -4.60
N ARG A 163 -14.23 -24.52 -3.80
CA ARG A 163 -14.29 -24.92 -2.41
C ARG A 163 -14.20 -23.69 -1.50
N PHE A 164 -15.29 -23.43 -0.76
CA PHE A 164 -15.31 -22.38 0.25
C PHE A 164 -15.02 -22.97 1.64
N ARG A 165 -14.07 -22.37 2.37
CA ARG A 165 -13.76 -22.66 3.77
C ARG A 165 -13.64 -21.34 4.52
N ALA A 166 -14.53 -21.10 5.49
CA ALA A 166 -14.59 -19.82 6.20
C ALA A 166 -13.28 -19.43 6.89
N VAL A 167 -12.54 -20.37 7.46
CA VAL A 167 -11.24 -20.10 8.11
C VAL A 167 -10.21 -19.64 7.07
N VAL A 168 -10.10 -20.31 5.94
CA VAL A 168 -9.19 -19.95 4.85
C VAL A 168 -9.56 -18.58 4.26
N PHE A 169 -10.85 -18.33 4.05
CA PHE A 169 -11.34 -17.04 3.58
C PHE A 169 -10.97 -15.87 4.49
N VAL A 170 -11.13 -16.01 5.81
CA VAL A 170 -10.77 -14.96 6.77
C VAL A 170 -9.26 -14.71 6.75
N ASP A 171 -8.46 -15.78 6.69
CA ASP A 171 -7.00 -15.70 6.63
C ASP A 171 -6.54 -15.02 5.34
N ASP A 172 -7.04 -15.47 4.19
CA ASP A 172 -6.74 -14.89 2.87
C ASP A 172 -7.12 -13.39 2.79
N ALA A 173 -8.29 -13.02 3.31
CA ALA A 173 -8.73 -11.62 3.33
C ALA A 173 -7.84 -10.73 4.20
N LEU A 174 -7.43 -11.21 5.38
CA LEU A 174 -6.51 -10.49 6.26
C LEU A 174 -5.12 -10.38 5.64
N GLN A 175 -4.62 -11.45 5.03
CA GLN A 175 -3.34 -11.46 4.34
C GLN A 175 -3.33 -10.51 3.15
N ALA A 176 -4.40 -10.43 2.36
CA ALA A 176 -4.59 -9.44 1.30
C ALA A 176 -4.51 -8.01 1.84
N GLY A 177 -5.13 -7.74 3.00
CA GLY A 177 -5.06 -6.45 3.68
C GLY A 177 -3.63 -6.09 4.10
N VAL A 178 -2.93 -6.99 4.78
CA VAL A 178 -1.55 -6.80 5.22
C VAL A 178 -0.61 -6.62 4.04
N TYR A 179 -0.77 -7.44 3.00
CA TYR A 179 0.00 -7.34 1.76
C TYR A 179 -0.11 -5.94 1.14
N LEU A 180 -1.33 -5.48 0.88
CA LEU A 180 -1.55 -4.17 0.27
C LEU A 180 -1.07 -3.00 1.14
N ALA A 181 -1.18 -3.12 2.47
CA ALA A 181 -0.63 -2.12 3.38
C ALA A 181 0.91 -2.03 3.26
N LEU A 182 1.60 -3.17 3.28
CA LEU A 182 3.07 -3.21 3.17
C LEU A 182 3.56 -2.75 1.79
N VAL A 183 2.92 -3.18 0.70
CA VAL A 183 3.23 -2.72 -0.66
C VAL A 183 3.00 -1.22 -0.79
N SER A 184 1.93 -0.68 -0.22
CA SER A 184 1.65 0.76 -0.25
C SER A 184 2.71 1.57 0.49
N VAL A 185 3.19 1.09 1.65
CA VAL A 185 4.29 1.72 2.39
C VAL A 185 5.61 1.64 1.63
N LEU A 186 5.90 0.50 1.00
CA LEU A 186 7.07 0.34 0.11
C LEU A 186 7.06 1.38 -1.00
N VAL A 187 5.95 1.49 -1.72
CA VAL A 187 5.81 2.40 -2.85
C VAL A 187 5.80 3.86 -2.43
N LEU A 188 5.24 4.19 -1.25
CA LEU A 188 5.36 5.52 -0.64
C LEU A 188 6.84 5.90 -0.44
N GLY A 189 7.65 4.99 0.10
CA GLY A 189 9.10 5.18 0.27
C GLY A 189 9.82 5.39 -1.05
N LEU A 190 9.51 4.58 -2.07
CA LEU A 190 10.03 4.76 -3.44
C LEU A 190 9.64 6.13 -4.02
N GLY A 191 8.39 6.55 -3.85
CA GLY A 191 7.90 7.85 -4.30
C GLY A 191 8.63 9.03 -3.64
N ALA A 192 8.93 8.91 -2.35
CA ALA A 192 9.72 9.90 -1.63
C ALA A 192 11.17 10.00 -2.14
N MET A 193 11.76 8.88 -2.59
CA MET A 193 13.11 8.87 -3.19
C MET A 193 13.12 9.43 -4.60
N LEU A 194 12.19 9.03 -5.45
CA LEU A 194 12.17 9.33 -6.88
C LEU A 194 11.53 10.69 -7.20
N ARG A 195 10.63 11.19 -6.36
CA ARG A 195 9.92 12.48 -6.51
C ARG A 195 9.20 12.65 -7.85
N SER A 196 8.91 11.57 -8.54
CA SER A 196 8.28 11.53 -9.85
C SER A 196 7.20 10.46 -9.85
N THR A 197 5.98 10.82 -10.21
CA THR A 197 4.85 9.89 -10.30
C THR A 197 5.13 8.79 -11.34
N ALA A 198 5.55 9.19 -12.54
CA ALA A 198 5.86 8.25 -13.61
C ALA A 198 7.04 7.34 -13.22
N GLY A 199 8.13 7.92 -12.71
CA GLY A 199 9.29 7.14 -12.26
C GLY A 199 8.96 6.14 -11.16
N THR A 200 8.13 6.54 -10.19
CA THR A 200 7.71 5.65 -9.10
C THR A 200 6.80 4.52 -9.60
N LEU A 201 5.83 4.84 -10.47
CA LEU A 201 4.94 3.85 -11.06
C LEU A 201 5.72 2.84 -11.89
N THR A 202 6.62 3.30 -12.76
CA THR A 202 7.47 2.43 -13.57
C THR A 202 8.34 1.53 -12.70
N THR A 203 8.98 2.09 -11.67
CA THR A 203 9.82 1.31 -10.75
C THR A 203 9.00 0.29 -9.98
N ALA A 204 7.82 0.66 -9.48
CA ALA A 204 6.92 -0.27 -8.80
C ALA A 204 6.46 -1.40 -9.74
N PHE A 205 6.07 -1.08 -10.97
CA PHE A 205 5.68 -2.06 -11.97
C PHE A 205 6.81 -3.03 -12.32
N LEU A 206 8.01 -2.51 -12.56
CA LEU A 206 9.19 -3.34 -12.82
C LEU A 206 9.49 -4.26 -11.65
N PHE A 207 9.43 -3.74 -10.42
CA PHE A 207 9.87 -4.45 -9.22
C PHE A 207 8.85 -5.45 -8.69
N LEU A 208 7.56 -5.17 -8.89
CA LEU A 208 6.47 -6.03 -8.43
C LEU A 208 6.02 -7.05 -9.48
N LEU A 209 6.22 -6.78 -10.78
CA LEU A 209 5.72 -7.65 -11.83
C LEU A 209 6.83 -8.13 -12.78
N VAL A 210 7.51 -7.20 -13.45
CA VAL A 210 8.39 -7.56 -14.58
C VAL A 210 9.61 -8.33 -14.13
N VAL A 211 10.35 -7.82 -13.16
CA VAL A 211 11.59 -8.45 -12.68
C VAL A 211 11.34 -9.84 -12.09
N PRO A 212 10.36 -10.05 -11.18
CA PRO A 212 10.04 -11.38 -10.69
C PRO A 212 9.64 -12.35 -11.81
N MET A 213 8.81 -11.90 -12.74
CA MET A 213 8.38 -12.71 -13.90
C MET A 213 9.57 -13.14 -14.77
N LEU A 214 10.48 -12.22 -15.08
CA LEU A 214 11.69 -12.53 -15.86
C LEU A 214 12.61 -13.52 -15.14
N LEU A 215 12.79 -13.35 -13.81
CA LEU A 215 13.63 -14.24 -13.01
C LEU A 215 13.08 -15.65 -12.92
N VAL A 216 11.77 -15.80 -12.78
CA VAL A 216 11.10 -17.12 -12.79
C VAL A 216 11.24 -17.78 -14.16
N ASN A 217 10.98 -17.03 -15.24
CA ASN A 217 11.02 -17.54 -16.62
C ASN A 217 12.45 -17.80 -17.15
N ALA A 218 13.49 -17.24 -16.50
CA ALA A 218 14.87 -17.52 -16.86
C ALA A 218 15.29 -18.99 -16.59
N GLY A 219 14.42 -19.80 -15.98
CA GLY A 219 14.61 -21.24 -15.79
C GLY A 219 15.70 -21.63 -14.78
N SER A 220 16.46 -20.67 -14.27
CA SER A 220 17.55 -20.93 -13.32
C SER A 220 17.06 -21.07 -11.87
N SER A 221 17.69 -21.94 -11.07
CA SER A 221 17.39 -22.08 -9.65
C SER A 221 17.73 -20.81 -8.86
N VAL A 222 18.76 -20.08 -9.28
CA VAL A 222 19.17 -18.81 -8.69
C VAL A 222 18.11 -17.73 -8.99
N GLY A 223 17.62 -17.66 -10.23
CA GLY A 223 16.57 -16.72 -10.62
C GLY A 223 15.29 -16.93 -9.80
N ARG A 224 14.83 -18.16 -9.64
CA ARG A 224 13.66 -18.48 -8.82
C ARG A 224 13.84 -18.04 -7.36
N ARG A 225 14.98 -18.40 -6.73
CA ARG A 225 15.27 -17.97 -5.34
C ARG A 225 15.33 -16.45 -5.19
N ALA A 226 15.88 -15.75 -6.20
CA ALA A 226 15.90 -14.29 -6.19
C ALA A 226 14.46 -13.72 -6.32
N ALA A 227 13.63 -14.30 -7.18
CA ALA A 227 12.22 -13.90 -7.32
C ALA A 227 11.43 -14.10 -6.02
N ASP A 228 11.68 -15.19 -5.29
CA ASP A 228 11.00 -15.51 -4.02
C ASP A 228 11.27 -14.46 -2.93
N VAL A 229 12.42 -13.79 -2.95
CA VAL A 229 12.83 -12.77 -1.97
C VAL A 229 12.41 -11.35 -2.40
N LEU A 230 11.98 -11.15 -3.64
CA LEU A 230 11.43 -9.88 -4.08
C LEU A 230 10.07 -9.58 -3.41
N PRO A 231 9.66 -8.30 -3.31
CA PRO A 231 8.43 -7.93 -2.58
C PRO A 231 7.18 -8.68 -3.05
N SER A 232 7.01 -8.87 -4.36
CA SER A 232 5.84 -9.60 -4.89
C SER A 232 5.95 -11.11 -4.66
N GLY A 233 7.14 -11.71 -4.80
CA GLY A 233 7.37 -13.12 -4.50
C GLY A 233 7.12 -13.42 -3.02
N ALA A 234 7.74 -12.64 -2.13
CA ALA A 234 7.54 -12.75 -0.69
C ALA A 234 6.07 -12.52 -0.30
N GLY A 235 5.40 -11.55 -0.93
CA GLY A 235 3.98 -11.30 -0.73
C GLY A 235 3.10 -12.46 -1.19
N ARG A 236 3.39 -13.05 -2.34
CA ARG A 236 2.68 -14.22 -2.86
C ARG A 236 2.82 -15.41 -1.91
N HIS A 237 4.03 -15.75 -1.47
CA HIS A 237 4.26 -16.82 -0.50
C HIS A 237 3.61 -16.56 0.86
N PHE A 238 3.52 -15.28 1.27
CA PHE A 238 2.77 -14.89 2.45
C PHE A 238 1.27 -15.17 2.29
N MET A 239 0.68 -14.85 1.15
CA MET A 239 -0.76 -14.98 0.91
C MET A 239 -1.20 -16.40 0.53
N SER A 240 -0.39 -17.16 -0.24
CA SER A 240 -0.76 -18.50 -0.68
C SER A 240 -0.36 -19.59 0.31
N GLY A 241 0.63 -19.32 1.18
CA GLY A 241 1.24 -20.34 2.03
C GLY A 241 2.11 -21.35 1.25
N ASP A 242 2.11 -21.30 -0.07
CA ASP A 242 2.85 -22.19 -0.97
C ASP A 242 4.18 -21.55 -1.35
N GLY A 243 5.25 -21.91 -0.67
CA GLY A 243 6.54 -21.33 -0.96
C GLY A 243 7.69 -22.11 -0.35
N PRO A 244 8.95 -21.71 -0.68
CA PRO A 244 10.15 -22.35 -0.15
C PRO A 244 10.36 -22.07 1.35
N TYR A 245 9.52 -21.24 1.97
CA TYR A 245 9.57 -20.84 3.37
C TYR A 245 8.16 -20.60 3.94
N PRO A 246 7.97 -20.64 5.27
CA PRO A 246 6.68 -20.39 5.92
C PRO A 246 6.12 -19.01 5.58
N ALA A 247 4.79 -18.87 5.51
CA ALA A 247 4.09 -17.61 5.19
C ALA A 247 4.56 -16.42 6.05
N GLY A 248 4.80 -16.63 7.35
CA GLY A 248 5.30 -15.58 8.24
C GLY A 248 6.67 -15.03 7.82
N VAL A 249 7.54 -15.85 7.22
CA VAL A 249 8.84 -15.39 6.68
C VAL A 249 8.60 -14.48 5.47
N GLY A 250 7.64 -14.82 4.60
CA GLY A 250 7.24 -13.96 3.48
C GLY A 250 6.78 -12.57 3.95
N ALA A 251 5.96 -12.52 5.01
CA ALA A 251 5.53 -11.26 5.62
C ALA A 251 6.71 -10.45 6.17
N VAL A 252 7.68 -11.08 6.83
CA VAL A 252 8.88 -10.41 7.35
C VAL A 252 9.75 -9.86 6.23
N ILE A 253 9.97 -10.61 5.15
CA ILE A 253 10.72 -10.16 3.98
C ILE A 253 10.04 -8.94 3.35
N LEU A 254 8.73 -9.00 3.13
CA LEU A 254 7.96 -7.89 2.57
C LEU A 254 8.00 -6.65 3.49
N ALA A 255 7.87 -6.84 4.80
CA ALA A 255 7.99 -5.76 5.78
C ALA A 255 9.40 -5.15 5.77
N ALA A 256 10.45 -5.94 5.64
CA ALA A 256 11.82 -5.45 5.52
C ALA A 256 12.01 -4.57 4.28
N TRP A 257 11.44 -4.95 3.14
CA TRP A 257 11.42 -4.13 1.92
C TRP A 257 10.67 -2.80 2.14
N ALA A 258 9.49 -2.83 2.77
CA ALA A 258 8.70 -1.63 3.07
C ALA A 258 9.47 -0.67 3.99
N VAL A 259 10.08 -1.20 5.06
CA VAL A 259 10.90 -0.41 6.00
C VAL A 259 12.14 0.15 5.32
N ALA A 260 12.85 -0.65 4.50
CA ALA A 260 14.04 -0.19 3.77
C ALA A 260 13.71 0.95 2.79
N ALA A 261 12.61 0.83 2.04
CA ALA A 261 12.16 1.88 1.13
C ALA A 261 11.73 3.15 1.88
N LEU A 262 10.99 2.99 2.98
CA LEU A 262 10.57 4.13 3.80
C LEU A 262 11.77 4.85 4.41
N TRP A 263 12.74 4.10 4.93
CA TRP A 263 13.98 4.66 5.48
C TRP A 263 14.81 5.36 4.41
N GLY A 264 14.96 4.75 3.23
CA GLY A 264 15.58 5.40 2.06
C GLY A 264 14.91 6.71 1.70
N GLY A 265 13.57 6.75 1.71
CA GLY A 265 12.78 7.97 1.53
C GLY A 265 13.10 9.04 2.57
N VAL A 266 13.18 8.68 3.85
CA VAL A 266 13.56 9.61 4.94
C VAL A 266 14.98 10.15 4.74
N LEU A 267 15.94 9.31 4.36
CA LEU A 267 17.32 9.73 4.12
C LEU A 267 17.42 10.73 2.96
N VAL A 268 16.75 10.45 1.85
CA VAL A 268 16.72 11.36 0.69
C VAL A 268 16.05 12.69 1.03
N LEU A 269 14.95 12.66 1.79
CA LEU A 269 14.28 13.87 2.27
C LEU A 269 15.15 14.72 3.20
N ARG A 270 16.05 14.11 3.97
CA ARG A 270 16.98 14.83 4.86
C ARG A 270 18.15 15.45 4.11
N ARG A 271 18.65 14.80 3.04
CA ARG A 271 19.86 15.21 2.31
C ARG A 271 19.57 16.20 1.18
N ARG A 272 18.37 16.22 0.63
CA ARG A 272 18.01 17.12 -0.49
C ARG A 272 16.98 18.12 0.00
N ASP A 273 17.29 19.42 -0.20
CA ASP A 273 16.30 20.48 0.02
C ASP A 273 15.15 20.36 -0.97
N ALA A 274 13.93 20.56 -0.47
CA ALA A 274 12.69 20.47 -1.24
C ALA A 274 12.47 21.72 -2.08
#